data_3d88693b74ede353061a5c42fbb42c47
#
_entry.id   3d88693b74ede353061a5c42fbb42c47
#
_cell.length_a   1.000
_cell.length_b   1.000
_cell.length_c   1.000
_cell.angle_alpha   90.00
_cell.angle_beta   90.00
_cell.angle_gamma   90.00
#
_symmetry.space_group_name_H-M   'P 1'
#
loop_
_entity.id
_entity.type
_entity.pdbx_description
1 polymer ?
#
loop_
_entity_poly.entity_id
_entity_poly.type
_entity_poly.pdbx_seq_one_letter_code
_entity_poly.pdbx_strand_id
1 'polypeptide(L)'
;VTGWALALPWLALAGLYARGWLRLRPRGRGRLADGRRAALALLTALAYAWALQPTRASAFFLHLLRHGMLAFLAPALLWSARPFAIVLWGAPPALRRAWAARLGPTSPARGLARHPLAAGVAFLSLYLLPLDPGLYAWLGQHPAAQQAWHHGLSWSAVLFWWHALHAAPRWKPRPGTLQRVIVPLAALPVHTGVGVALTFAQSPAYPDVPVAAQVTAGYALWVLGGLTLTWAALRPLARLIGLEARKPALALPRGLPEAER
;
A
#
# COMPACT_ATOMS: atom_id res chain seq x y z
N VAL A 1 -0.26 -24.33 13.79
CA VAL A 1 -0.76 -22.96 14.10
C VAL A 1 -1.83 -22.69 13.08
N THR A 2 -3.08 -22.50 13.51
CA THR A 2 -4.22 -22.23 12.61
C THR A 2 -3.97 -20.90 11.91
N GLY A 3 -4.15 -20.85 10.59
CA GLY A 3 -3.87 -19.65 9.76
C GLY A 3 -4.57 -18.35 10.20
N TRP A 4 -5.61 -18.46 11.03
CA TRP A 4 -6.30 -17.33 11.62
C TRP A 4 -5.48 -16.56 12.66
N ALA A 5 -4.55 -17.22 13.38
CA ALA A 5 -3.68 -16.53 14.35
C ALA A 5 -2.84 -15.43 13.69
N LEU A 6 -2.50 -15.59 12.43
CA LEU A 6 -1.70 -14.66 11.64
C LEU A 6 -2.52 -13.46 11.13
N ALA A 7 -3.85 -13.61 11.04
CA ALA A 7 -4.75 -12.51 10.69
C ALA A 7 -5.11 -11.63 11.91
N LEU A 8 -4.84 -12.08 13.14
CA LEU A 8 -5.22 -11.37 14.36
C LEU A 8 -4.79 -9.89 14.41
N PRO A 9 -3.56 -9.50 14.04
CA PRO A 9 -3.18 -8.09 14.04
C PRO A 9 -4.06 -7.23 13.12
N TRP A 10 -4.40 -7.76 11.94
CA TRP A 10 -5.24 -7.06 10.96
C TRP A 10 -6.70 -7.01 11.39
N LEU A 11 -7.21 -8.07 12.00
CA LEU A 11 -8.55 -8.11 12.58
C LEU A 11 -8.66 -7.15 13.78
N ALA A 12 -7.66 -7.08 14.62
CA ALA A 12 -7.61 -6.12 15.72
C ALA A 12 -7.62 -4.67 15.21
N LEU A 13 -6.82 -4.37 14.17
CA LEU A 13 -6.83 -3.04 13.52
C LEU A 13 -8.19 -2.73 12.89
N ALA A 14 -8.83 -3.70 12.25
CA ALA A 14 -10.17 -3.54 11.68
C ALA A 14 -11.22 -3.29 12.78
N GLY A 15 -11.16 -3.99 13.91
CA GLY A 15 -12.02 -3.77 15.07
C GLY A 15 -11.83 -2.37 15.68
N LEU A 16 -10.58 -1.93 15.83
CA LEU A 16 -10.27 -0.56 16.29
C LEU A 16 -10.77 0.49 15.28
N TYR A 17 -10.65 0.23 13.99
CA TYR A 17 -11.19 1.09 12.96
C TYR A 17 -12.71 1.21 13.06
N ALA A 18 -13.42 0.09 13.13
CA ALA A 18 -14.88 0.05 13.25
C ALA A 18 -15.35 0.81 14.50
N ARG A 19 -14.73 0.54 15.65
CA ARG A 19 -15.01 1.25 16.91
C ARG A 19 -14.76 2.76 16.80
N GLY A 20 -13.68 3.16 16.16
CA GLY A 20 -13.35 4.57 15.95
C GLY A 20 -14.34 5.25 15.01
N TRP A 21 -14.73 4.57 13.94
CA TRP A 21 -15.72 5.05 12.98
C TRP A 21 -17.10 5.27 13.65
N LEU A 22 -17.58 4.29 14.43
CA LEU A 22 -18.83 4.40 15.19
C LEU A 22 -18.81 5.56 16.19
N ARG A 23 -17.67 5.85 16.81
CA ARG A 23 -17.52 6.96 17.75
C ARG A 23 -17.47 8.33 17.10
N LEU A 24 -16.94 8.41 15.86
CA LEU A 24 -16.79 9.67 15.14
C LEU A 24 -18.05 10.11 14.40
N ARG A 25 -18.86 9.16 13.94
CA ARG A 25 -20.04 9.40 13.14
C ARG A 25 -21.07 10.34 13.83
N PRO A 26 -21.46 10.10 15.11
CA PRO A 26 -22.44 10.95 15.80
C PRO A 26 -21.94 12.35 16.16
N ARG A 27 -20.61 12.56 16.14
CA ARG A 27 -19.97 13.81 16.58
C ARG A 27 -19.80 14.87 15.49
N GLY A 28 -20.55 14.79 14.40
CA GLY A 28 -20.45 15.75 13.29
C GLY A 28 -19.11 15.71 12.52
N ARG A 29 -18.22 14.75 12.82
CA ARG A 29 -16.94 14.54 12.15
C ARG A 29 -17.06 13.62 10.92
N GLY A 30 -18.19 13.71 10.21
CA GLY A 30 -18.52 12.88 9.04
C GLY A 30 -17.48 12.93 7.91
N ARG A 31 -16.69 14.02 7.81
CA ARG A 31 -15.57 14.08 6.87
C ARG A 31 -14.46 13.06 7.15
N LEU A 32 -14.34 12.57 8.39
CA LEU A 32 -13.39 11.51 8.76
C LEU A 32 -14.04 10.12 8.70
N ALA A 33 -15.32 10.00 9.01
CA ALA A 33 -16.06 8.75 9.12
C ALA A 33 -17.13 8.60 8.01
N ASP A 34 -16.76 8.88 6.76
CA ASP A 34 -17.63 8.69 5.60
C ASP A 34 -17.74 7.22 5.18
N GLY A 35 -18.84 6.86 4.50
CA GLY A 35 -19.12 5.49 4.06
C GLY A 35 -18.06 4.94 3.08
N ARG A 36 -17.48 5.80 2.23
CA ARG A 36 -16.42 5.41 1.28
C ARG A 36 -15.18 4.90 2.03
N ARG A 37 -14.76 5.57 3.10
CA ARG A 37 -13.62 5.13 3.90
C ARG A 37 -13.91 3.84 4.66
N ALA A 38 -15.13 3.68 5.15
CA ALA A 38 -15.55 2.43 5.77
C ALA A 38 -15.50 1.27 4.78
N ALA A 39 -15.99 1.46 3.54
CA ALA A 39 -15.91 0.47 2.48
C ALA A 39 -14.45 0.13 2.12
N LEU A 40 -13.57 1.13 1.98
CA LEU A 40 -12.14 0.90 1.73
C LEU A 40 -11.47 0.14 2.87
N ALA A 41 -11.81 0.43 4.12
CA ALA A 41 -11.27 -0.29 5.29
C ALA A 41 -11.78 -1.74 5.33
N LEU A 42 -13.03 -1.98 5.00
CA LEU A 42 -13.59 -3.33 4.89
C LEU A 42 -12.91 -4.13 3.78
N LEU A 43 -12.79 -3.55 2.58
CA LEU A 43 -12.09 -4.17 1.46
C LEU A 43 -10.63 -4.49 1.81
N THR A 44 -9.96 -3.60 2.54
CA THR A 44 -8.60 -3.83 3.05
C THR A 44 -8.56 -5.03 4.00
N ALA A 45 -9.48 -5.09 4.96
CA ALA A 45 -9.54 -6.18 5.93
C ALA A 45 -9.80 -7.53 5.24
N LEU A 46 -10.72 -7.57 4.27
CA LEU A 46 -11.02 -8.75 3.47
C LEU A 46 -9.82 -9.17 2.62
N ALA A 47 -9.12 -8.20 1.98
CA ALA A 47 -7.93 -8.47 1.19
C ALA A 47 -6.82 -9.10 2.02
N TYR A 48 -6.51 -8.55 3.21
CA TYR A 48 -5.52 -9.14 4.11
C TYR A 48 -5.98 -10.48 4.69
N ALA A 49 -7.23 -10.60 5.09
CA ALA A 49 -7.77 -11.86 5.61
C ALA A 49 -7.67 -12.99 4.58
N TRP A 50 -7.96 -12.70 3.31
CA TRP A 50 -7.82 -13.68 2.23
C TRP A 50 -6.36 -13.95 1.89
N ALA A 51 -5.53 -12.91 1.74
CA ALA A 51 -4.16 -13.05 1.23
C ALA A 51 -3.21 -13.70 2.25
N LEU A 52 -3.48 -13.59 3.55
CA LEU A 52 -2.67 -14.19 4.62
C LEU A 52 -3.08 -15.62 5.00
N GLN A 53 -4.12 -16.18 4.35
CA GLN A 53 -4.48 -17.56 4.60
C GLN A 53 -3.38 -18.53 4.10
N PRO A 54 -3.13 -19.63 4.82
CA PRO A 54 -2.22 -20.66 4.34
C PRO A 54 -2.63 -21.17 2.97
N THR A 55 -1.72 -21.22 2.02
CA THR A 55 -1.94 -21.86 0.73
C THR A 55 -1.72 -23.35 0.84
N ARG A 56 -2.66 -24.14 0.38
CA ARG A 56 -2.34 -25.48 -0.07
C ARG A 56 -1.59 -25.35 -1.39
N ALA A 57 -0.53 -26.13 -1.60
CA ALA A 57 0.46 -26.00 -2.68
C ALA A 57 -0.06 -26.04 -4.13
N SER A 58 -1.38 -26.12 -4.36
CA SER A 58 -1.96 -26.52 -5.64
C SER A 58 -2.22 -25.40 -6.65
N ALA A 59 -1.98 -24.14 -6.34
CA ALA A 59 -2.29 -23.07 -7.28
C ALA A 59 -1.26 -21.93 -7.24
N PHE A 60 -0.20 -22.05 -8.04
CA PHE A 60 0.80 -20.99 -8.25
C PHE A 60 0.18 -19.64 -8.58
N PHE A 61 -0.86 -19.62 -9.42
CA PHE A 61 -1.64 -18.43 -9.74
C PHE A 61 -2.19 -17.74 -8.48
N LEU A 62 -2.88 -18.50 -7.61
CA LEU A 62 -3.45 -17.93 -6.37
C LEU A 62 -2.35 -17.47 -5.41
N HIS A 63 -1.20 -18.13 -5.38
CA HIS A 63 -0.05 -17.74 -4.58
C HIS A 63 0.49 -16.37 -5.04
N LEU A 64 0.76 -16.19 -6.34
CA LEU A 64 1.21 -14.91 -6.89
C LEU A 64 0.15 -13.82 -6.77
N LEU A 65 -1.12 -14.14 -6.96
CA LEU A 65 -2.20 -13.16 -6.78
C LEU A 65 -2.25 -12.65 -5.33
N ARG A 66 -2.04 -13.53 -4.34
CA ARG A 66 -1.91 -13.11 -2.93
C ARG A 66 -0.72 -12.20 -2.69
N HIS A 67 0.43 -12.48 -3.31
CA HIS A 67 1.58 -11.58 -3.26
C HIS A 67 1.22 -10.20 -3.82
N GLY A 68 0.55 -10.14 -4.96
CA GLY A 68 0.06 -8.89 -5.55
C GLY A 68 -0.90 -8.15 -4.62
N MET A 69 -1.80 -8.87 -3.95
CA MET A 69 -2.70 -8.29 -2.95
C MET A 69 -1.94 -7.70 -1.76
N LEU A 70 -0.98 -8.45 -1.18
CA LEU A 70 -0.18 -8.01 -0.03
C LEU A 70 0.78 -6.87 -0.37
N ALA A 71 1.38 -6.91 -1.57
CA ALA A 71 2.37 -5.94 -2.00
C ALA A 71 1.75 -4.63 -2.51
N PHE A 72 0.62 -4.68 -3.20
CA PHE A 72 0.09 -3.53 -3.93
C PHE A 72 -1.31 -3.12 -3.47
N LEU A 73 -2.32 -3.95 -3.67
CA LEU A 73 -3.71 -3.52 -3.53
C LEU A 73 -4.11 -3.26 -2.08
N ALA A 74 -3.88 -4.21 -1.18
CA ALA A 74 -4.32 -4.10 0.22
C ALA A 74 -3.70 -2.88 0.95
N PRO A 75 -2.36 -2.62 0.86
CA PRO A 75 -1.78 -1.45 1.50
C PRO A 75 -2.20 -0.13 0.83
N ALA A 76 -2.45 -0.10 -0.49
CA ALA A 76 -2.96 1.08 -1.17
C ALA A 76 -4.39 1.42 -0.71
N LEU A 77 -5.26 0.42 -0.57
CA LEU A 77 -6.60 0.58 0.01
C LEU A 77 -6.53 1.03 1.46
N LEU A 78 -5.66 0.42 2.28
CA LEU A 78 -5.44 0.78 3.68
C LEU A 78 -5.20 2.28 3.83
N TRP A 79 -4.20 2.82 3.14
CA TRP A 79 -3.86 4.23 3.27
C TRP A 79 -4.88 5.17 2.63
N SER A 80 -5.65 4.69 1.64
CA SER A 80 -6.78 5.43 1.05
C SER A 80 -7.95 5.57 2.03
N ALA A 81 -8.14 4.59 2.91
CA ALA A 81 -9.11 4.65 4.00
C ALA A 81 -8.72 5.65 5.12
N ARG A 82 -7.50 6.19 5.11
CA ARG A 82 -6.96 7.09 6.14
C ARG A 82 -7.11 6.52 7.57
N PRO A 83 -6.59 5.31 7.83
CA PRO A 83 -6.91 4.54 9.02
C PRO A 83 -6.42 5.19 10.32
N PHE A 84 -5.28 5.92 10.29
CA PHE A 84 -4.57 6.34 11.48
C PHE A 84 -5.44 7.12 12.48
N ALA A 85 -6.13 8.17 12.02
CA ALA A 85 -6.98 8.97 12.89
C ALA A 85 -8.15 8.17 13.44
N ILE A 86 -8.79 7.34 12.59
CA ILE A 86 -9.97 6.57 12.95
C ILE A 86 -9.61 5.48 13.97
N VAL A 87 -8.51 4.75 13.73
CA VAL A 87 -7.98 3.72 14.64
C VAL A 87 -7.60 4.32 16.00
N LEU A 88 -6.97 5.51 16.02
CA LEU A 88 -6.67 6.20 17.28
C LEU A 88 -7.93 6.53 18.08
N TRP A 89 -9.02 6.94 17.43
CA TRP A 89 -10.31 7.17 18.10
C TRP A 89 -10.94 5.87 18.62
N GLY A 90 -10.70 4.75 17.96
CA GLY A 90 -11.12 3.43 18.38
C GLY A 90 -10.31 2.86 19.55
N ALA A 91 -9.03 3.25 19.65
CA ALA A 91 -8.12 2.69 20.62
C ALA A 91 -8.45 3.11 22.08
N PRO A 92 -8.25 2.22 23.06
CA PRO A 92 -8.30 2.55 24.48
C PRO A 92 -7.28 3.63 24.85
N PRO A 93 -7.48 4.44 25.91
CA PRO A 93 -6.56 5.49 26.32
C PRO A 93 -5.13 4.99 26.58
N ALA A 94 -4.98 3.82 27.20
CA ALA A 94 -3.68 3.20 27.46
C ALA A 94 -2.91 2.92 26.17
N LEU A 95 -3.58 2.33 25.16
CA LEU A 95 -2.98 2.03 23.84
C LEU A 95 -2.61 3.31 23.09
N ARG A 96 -3.45 4.35 23.16
CA ARG A 96 -3.14 5.66 22.55
C ARG A 96 -1.90 6.28 23.18
N ARG A 97 -1.75 6.21 24.52
CA ARG A 97 -0.55 6.70 25.22
C ARG A 97 0.70 5.91 24.82
N ALA A 98 0.60 4.57 24.78
CA ALA A 98 1.70 3.72 24.34
C ALA A 98 2.15 4.02 22.91
N TRP A 99 1.21 4.23 21.99
CA TRP A 99 1.54 4.65 20.63
C TRP A 99 2.13 6.06 20.55
N ALA A 100 1.60 7.01 21.30
CA ALA A 100 2.16 8.35 21.35
C ALA A 100 3.61 8.34 21.86
N ALA A 101 3.92 7.55 22.88
CA ALA A 101 5.29 7.39 23.38
C ALA A 101 6.23 6.76 22.33
N ARG A 102 5.77 5.69 21.65
CA ARG A 102 6.57 4.98 20.64
C ARG A 102 6.70 5.72 19.30
N LEU A 103 5.74 6.56 18.96
CA LEU A 103 5.73 7.35 17.73
C LEU A 103 6.09 8.82 17.97
N GLY A 104 6.47 9.16 19.20
CA GLY A 104 6.89 10.50 19.61
C GLY A 104 8.13 11.02 18.87
N PRO A 105 8.45 12.32 19.03
CA PRO A 105 9.55 12.95 18.27
C PRO A 105 10.92 12.29 18.47
N THR A 106 11.16 11.74 19.64
CA THR A 106 12.44 11.13 20.06
C THR A 106 12.53 9.64 19.82
N SER A 107 11.47 8.99 19.30
CA SER A 107 11.45 7.54 19.11
C SER A 107 12.40 7.08 18.00
N PRO A 108 13.27 6.07 18.26
CA PRO A 108 14.12 5.46 17.24
C PRO A 108 13.33 4.86 16.07
N ALA A 109 12.17 4.26 16.36
CA ALA A 109 11.28 3.70 15.34
C ALA A 109 10.82 4.76 14.33
N ARG A 110 10.71 6.02 14.77
CA ARG A 110 10.41 7.15 13.89
C ARG A 110 11.57 7.47 12.94
N GLY A 111 12.82 7.24 13.35
CA GLY A 111 14.01 7.45 12.54
C GLY A 111 13.96 6.60 11.27
N LEU A 112 13.83 5.29 11.41
CA LEU A 112 13.79 4.35 10.28
C LEU A 112 12.57 4.60 9.38
N ALA A 113 11.40 4.82 9.97
CA ALA A 113 10.17 5.11 9.21
C ALA A 113 10.22 6.44 8.43
N ARG A 114 11.19 7.33 8.68
CA ARG A 114 11.34 8.59 7.94
C ARG A 114 12.07 8.44 6.60
N HIS A 115 12.70 7.31 6.34
CA HIS A 115 13.53 7.10 5.16
C HIS A 115 12.75 6.39 4.06
N PRO A 116 12.19 7.12 3.06
CA PRO A 116 11.43 6.51 1.98
C PRO A 116 12.26 5.54 1.15
N LEU A 117 13.55 5.81 0.97
CA LEU A 117 14.46 4.91 0.26
C LEU A 117 14.61 3.58 1.00
N ALA A 118 14.84 3.61 2.32
CA ALA A 118 14.95 2.39 3.11
C ALA A 118 13.63 1.57 3.08
N ALA A 119 12.48 2.25 3.16
CA ALA A 119 11.19 1.61 3.00
C ALA A 119 11.00 0.97 1.61
N GLY A 120 11.45 1.66 0.56
CA GLY A 120 11.42 1.16 -0.81
C GLY A 120 12.32 -0.06 -1.01
N VAL A 121 13.56 0.01 -0.53
CA VAL A 121 14.51 -1.11 -0.59
C VAL A 121 13.99 -2.31 0.18
N ALA A 122 13.52 -2.14 1.43
CA ALA A 122 12.96 -3.24 2.21
C ALA A 122 11.75 -3.89 1.52
N PHE A 123 10.87 -3.07 0.97
CA PHE A 123 9.70 -3.56 0.23
C PHE A 123 10.11 -4.34 -1.03
N LEU A 124 10.97 -3.76 -1.87
CA LEU A 124 11.39 -4.40 -3.12
C LEU A 124 12.19 -5.67 -2.86
N SER A 125 13.06 -5.69 -1.85
CA SER A 125 13.78 -6.92 -1.48
C SER A 125 12.83 -8.03 -1.07
N LEU A 126 11.88 -7.76 -0.16
CA LEU A 126 10.91 -8.76 0.27
C LEU A 126 9.91 -9.15 -0.84
N TYR A 127 9.68 -8.28 -1.81
CA TYR A 127 8.85 -8.57 -2.98
C TYR A 127 9.58 -9.45 -4.00
N LEU A 128 10.88 -9.19 -4.25
CA LEU A 128 11.65 -9.87 -5.29
C LEU A 128 12.24 -11.21 -4.84
N LEU A 129 12.70 -11.29 -3.57
CA LEU A 129 13.38 -12.49 -3.06
C LEU A 129 12.64 -13.82 -3.33
N PRO A 130 11.33 -13.96 -3.08
CA PRO A 130 10.64 -15.22 -3.29
C PRO A 130 10.29 -15.50 -4.76
N LEU A 131 10.64 -14.59 -5.67
CA LEU A 131 10.56 -14.84 -7.11
C LEU A 131 11.79 -15.63 -7.60
N ASP A 132 12.83 -15.78 -6.76
CA ASP A 132 13.87 -16.77 -6.99
C ASP A 132 13.30 -18.18 -6.85
N PRO A 133 13.46 -19.06 -7.88
CA PRO A 133 12.86 -20.39 -7.86
C PRO A 133 13.35 -21.28 -6.72
N GLY A 134 14.62 -21.15 -6.32
CA GLY A 134 15.19 -21.92 -5.22
C GLY A 134 14.60 -21.52 -3.88
N LEU A 135 14.51 -20.20 -3.62
CA LEU A 135 13.88 -19.69 -2.41
C LEU A 135 12.37 -19.98 -2.38
N TYR A 136 11.68 -19.89 -3.52
CA TYR A 136 10.29 -20.27 -3.63
C TYR A 136 10.06 -21.74 -3.22
N ALA A 137 10.86 -22.66 -3.76
CA ALA A 137 10.79 -24.08 -3.43
C ALA A 137 11.09 -24.34 -1.94
N TRP A 138 12.11 -23.67 -1.40
CA TRP A 138 12.47 -23.77 0.02
C TRP A 138 11.34 -23.27 0.92
N LEU A 139 10.75 -22.09 0.63
CA LEU A 139 9.61 -21.54 1.37
C LEU A 139 8.40 -22.47 1.32
N GLY A 140 8.17 -23.15 0.21
CA GLY A 140 7.11 -24.15 0.06
C GLY A 140 7.24 -25.32 1.04
N GLN A 141 8.47 -25.69 1.39
CA GLN A 141 8.78 -26.75 2.35
C GLN A 141 8.80 -26.26 3.82
N HIS A 142 8.83 -24.93 4.04
CA HIS A 142 8.95 -24.32 5.37
C HIS A 142 7.78 -23.36 5.67
N PRO A 143 6.58 -23.88 6.01
CA PRO A 143 5.36 -23.06 6.15
C PRO A 143 5.51 -21.91 7.16
N ALA A 144 6.25 -22.08 8.24
CA ALA A 144 6.48 -21.01 9.21
C ALA A 144 7.33 -19.87 8.63
N ALA A 145 8.37 -20.19 7.86
CA ALA A 145 9.20 -19.20 7.17
C ALA A 145 8.39 -18.47 6.08
N GLN A 146 7.58 -19.20 5.32
CA GLN A 146 6.70 -18.62 4.31
C GLN A 146 5.72 -17.62 4.95
N GLN A 147 5.12 -17.96 6.07
CA GLN A 147 4.21 -17.06 6.78
C GLN A 147 4.93 -15.83 7.34
N ALA A 148 6.09 -16.02 7.97
CA ALA A 148 6.91 -14.91 8.45
C ALA A 148 7.28 -13.96 7.32
N TRP A 149 7.62 -14.51 6.16
CA TRP A 149 7.92 -13.73 4.96
C TRP A 149 6.68 -12.96 4.44
N HIS A 150 5.48 -13.58 4.36
CA HIS A 150 4.24 -12.88 3.98
C HIS A 150 3.93 -11.70 4.90
N HIS A 151 4.18 -11.85 6.22
CA HIS A 151 4.05 -10.74 7.16
C HIS A 151 5.10 -9.65 6.92
N GLY A 152 6.35 -10.04 6.69
CA GLY A 152 7.43 -9.11 6.34
C GLY A 152 7.09 -8.30 5.10
N LEU A 153 6.63 -8.96 4.03
CA LEU A 153 6.15 -8.32 2.82
C LEU A 153 4.99 -7.36 3.10
N SER A 154 4.00 -7.80 3.87
CA SER A 154 2.83 -6.96 4.20
C SER A 154 3.23 -5.68 4.93
N TRP A 155 4.08 -5.77 5.96
CA TRP A 155 4.50 -4.61 6.74
C TRP A 155 5.43 -3.68 5.97
N SER A 156 6.36 -4.22 5.17
CA SER A 156 7.23 -3.42 4.31
C SER A 156 6.41 -2.71 3.22
N ALA A 157 5.41 -3.37 2.64
CA ALA A 157 4.48 -2.77 1.71
C ALA A 157 3.65 -1.66 2.37
N VAL A 158 3.12 -1.88 3.59
CA VAL A 158 2.42 -0.83 4.35
C VAL A 158 3.30 0.40 4.53
N LEU A 159 4.59 0.22 4.87
CA LEU A 159 5.53 1.31 5.04
C LEU A 159 5.85 2.01 3.71
N PHE A 160 6.11 1.25 2.64
CA PHE A 160 6.33 1.79 1.29
C PHE A 160 5.12 2.63 0.83
N TRP A 161 3.90 2.09 0.92
CA TRP A 161 2.68 2.76 0.49
C TRP A 161 2.32 3.96 1.35
N TRP A 162 2.72 3.97 2.62
CA TRP A 162 2.61 5.16 3.46
C TRP A 162 3.40 6.33 2.86
N HIS A 163 4.62 6.09 2.38
CA HIS A 163 5.43 7.07 1.68
C HIS A 163 4.86 7.41 0.30
N ALA A 164 4.52 6.41 -0.50
CA ALA A 164 4.02 6.60 -1.87
C ALA A 164 2.73 7.44 -1.92
N LEU A 165 1.81 7.21 -0.99
CA LEU A 165 0.55 7.97 -0.90
C LEU A 165 0.62 9.19 0.02
N HIS A 166 1.76 9.44 0.67
CA HIS A 166 1.95 10.53 1.64
C HIS A 166 0.83 10.60 2.68
N ALA A 167 0.52 9.42 3.22
CA ALA A 167 -0.56 9.24 4.17
C ALA A 167 -0.22 9.87 5.55
N ALA A 168 -1.23 10.09 6.38
CA ALA A 168 -1.03 10.46 7.78
C ALA A 168 -0.65 9.23 8.62
N PRO A 169 0.15 9.36 9.68
CA PRO A 169 0.73 10.59 10.24
C PRO A 169 1.87 11.15 9.39
N ARG A 170 2.01 12.47 9.38
CA ARG A 170 3.09 13.15 8.65
C ARG A 170 4.16 13.64 9.61
N TRP A 171 5.30 13.00 9.59
CA TRP A 171 6.44 13.37 10.43
C TRP A 171 7.46 14.27 9.74
N LYS A 172 7.27 14.54 8.46
CA LYS A 172 8.05 15.48 7.64
C LYS A 172 7.11 16.43 6.90
N PRO A 173 7.61 17.60 6.47
CA PRO A 173 6.88 18.46 5.54
C PRO A 173 6.41 17.69 4.30
N ARG A 174 5.36 18.18 3.66
CA ARG A 174 4.87 17.57 2.42
C ARG A 174 5.96 17.67 1.35
N PRO A 175 6.39 16.56 0.75
CA PRO A 175 7.30 16.61 -0.38
C PRO A 175 6.60 17.29 -1.57
N GLY A 176 7.41 17.84 -2.46
CA GLY A 176 6.93 18.41 -3.72
C GLY A 176 6.17 17.39 -4.56
N THR A 177 5.37 17.86 -5.51
CA THR A 177 4.57 16.99 -6.38
C THR A 177 5.43 15.96 -7.11
N LEU A 178 6.59 16.38 -7.59
CA LEU A 178 7.53 15.50 -8.30
C LEU A 178 7.99 14.32 -7.43
N GLN A 179 8.40 14.56 -6.18
CA GLN A 179 8.80 13.47 -5.26
C GLN A 179 7.66 12.47 -5.00
N ARG A 180 6.41 12.95 -5.01
CA ARG A 180 5.22 12.12 -4.81
C ARG A 180 4.91 11.25 -6.02
N VAL A 181 5.32 11.65 -7.20
CA VAL A 181 5.20 10.88 -8.45
C VAL A 181 6.35 9.87 -8.54
N ILE A 182 7.57 10.28 -8.22
CA ILE A 182 8.78 9.46 -8.39
C ILE A 182 8.74 8.19 -7.54
N VAL A 183 8.25 8.23 -6.29
CA VAL A 183 8.29 7.08 -5.39
C VAL A 183 7.53 5.85 -5.96
N PRO A 184 6.24 5.95 -6.35
CA PRO A 184 5.57 4.81 -6.98
C PRO A 184 6.11 4.52 -8.39
N LEU A 185 6.55 5.55 -9.14
CA LEU A 185 7.07 5.39 -10.49
C LEU A 185 8.41 4.65 -10.50
N ALA A 186 9.27 4.83 -9.49
CA ALA A 186 10.54 4.12 -9.39
C ALA A 186 10.37 2.61 -9.12
N ALA A 187 9.28 2.21 -8.49
CA ALA A 187 8.95 0.80 -8.29
C ALA A 187 8.37 0.13 -9.55
N LEU A 188 7.82 0.92 -10.47
CA LEU A 188 7.10 0.40 -11.64
C LEU A 188 8.01 -0.38 -12.61
N PRO A 189 9.23 0.06 -12.99
CA PRO A 189 10.12 -0.71 -13.87
C PRO A 189 10.50 -2.06 -13.27
N VAL A 190 10.81 -2.11 -11.99
CA VAL A 190 11.16 -3.35 -11.29
C VAL A 190 9.99 -4.32 -11.32
N HIS A 191 8.81 -3.83 -10.97
CA HIS A 191 7.57 -4.63 -11.02
C HIS A 191 7.23 -5.10 -12.44
N THR A 192 7.36 -4.20 -13.43
CA THR A 192 7.13 -4.53 -14.86
C THR A 192 8.12 -5.58 -15.34
N GLY A 193 9.39 -5.48 -14.97
CA GLY A 193 10.41 -6.48 -15.31
C GLY A 193 10.03 -7.89 -14.85
N VAL A 194 9.55 -8.01 -13.61
CA VAL A 194 9.03 -9.29 -13.08
C VAL A 194 7.81 -9.77 -13.89
N GLY A 195 6.85 -8.89 -14.10
CA GLY A 195 5.62 -9.22 -14.84
C GLY A 195 5.92 -9.69 -16.27
N VAL A 196 6.80 -8.99 -16.97
CA VAL A 196 7.26 -9.33 -18.32
C VAL A 196 8.01 -10.66 -18.31
N ALA A 197 8.96 -10.85 -17.41
CA ALA A 197 9.75 -12.09 -17.32
C ALA A 197 8.87 -13.32 -17.13
N LEU A 198 7.85 -13.23 -16.28
CA LEU A 198 6.93 -14.34 -16.06
C LEU A 198 5.92 -14.52 -17.20
N THR A 199 5.39 -13.41 -17.75
CA THR A 199 4.34 -13.44 -18.78
C THR A 199 4.86 -13.95 -20.12
N PHE A 200 6.13 -13.67 -20.47
CA PHE A 200 6.76 -14.08 -21.72
C PHE A 200 7.72 -15.25 -21.56
N ALA A 201 7.64 -15.98 -20.45
CA ALA A 201 8.48 -17.15 -20.21
C ALA A 201 8.19 -18.25 -21.25
N GLN A 202 9.25 -18.75 -21.91
CA GLN A 202 9.17 -19.84 -22.88
C GLN A 202 9.40 -21.21 -22.25
N SER A 203 9.94 -21.25 -21.04
CA SER A 203 10.25 -22.46 -20.26
C SER A 203 9.84 -22.28 -18.81
N PRO A 204 9.62 -23.39 -18.07
CA PRO A 204 9.31 -23.31 -16.64
C PRO A 204 10.48 -22.72 -15.86
N ALA A 205 10.25 -21.61 -15.15
CA ALA A 205 11.20 -21.06 -14.19
C ALA A 205 11.08 -21.73 -12.81
N TYR A 206 9.87 -22.19 -12.47
CA TYR A 206 9.60 -22.85 -11.19
C TYR A 206 9.41 -24.33 -11.37
N PRO A 207 10.07 -25.18 -10.56
CA PRO A 207 9.87 -26.61 -10.57
C PRO A 207 8.38 -26.95 -10.37
N ASP A 208 7.90 -27.97 -11.07
CA ASP A 208 6.54 -28.51 -10.95
C ASP A 208 5.40 -27.53 -11.26
N VAL A 209 5.70 -26.35 -11.84
CA VAL A 209 4.70 -25.38 -12.23
C VAL A 209 4.64 -25.30 -13.77
N PRO A 210 3.49 -25.64 -14.39
CA PRO A 210 3.34 -25.52 -15.85
C PRO A 210 3.58 -24.09 -16.33
N VAL A 211 4.23 -23.92 -17.50
CA VAL A 211 4.49 -22.59 -18.11
C VAL A 211 3.22 -21.75 -18.20
N ALA A 212 2.11 -22.35 -18.64
CA ALA A 212 0.82 -21.66 -18.76
C ALA A 212 0.34 -21.06 -17.41
N ALA A 213 0.57 -21.76 -16.30
CA ALA A 213 0.23 -21.25 -14.97
C ALA A 213 1.14 -20.10 -14.54
N GLN A 214 2.45 -20.16 -14.89
CA GLN A 214 3.41 -19.06 -14.63
C GLN A 214 3.05 -17.82 -15.44
N VAL A 215 2.78 -17.99 -16.74
CA VAL A 215 2.37 -16.90 -17.65
C VAL A 215 1.11 -16.20 -17.13
N THR A 216 0.07 -16.98 -16.79
CA THR A 216 -1.20 -16.43 -16.28
C THR A 216 -1.01 -15.69 -14.96
N ALA A 217 -0.21 -16.26 -14.05
CA ALA A 217 0.11 -15.65 -12.77
C ALA A 217 0.95 -14.38 -12.93
N GLY A 218 1.94 -14.39 -13.81
CA GLY A 218 2.78 -13.25 -14.16
C GLY A 218 1.95 -12.10 -14.71
N TYR A 219 1.06 -12.37 -15.65
CA TYR A 219 0.15 -11.39 -16.21
C TYR A 219 -0.76 -10.75 -15.14
N ALA A 220 -1.40 -11.57 -14.30
CA ALA A 220 -2.28 -11.09 -13.25
C ALA A 220 -1.52 -10.20 -12.23
N LEU A 221 -0.32 -10.64 -11.83
CA LEU A 221 0.54 -9.88 -10.94
C LEU A 221 0.94 -8.53 -11.58
N TRP A 222 1.37 -8.55 -12.84
CA TRP A 222 1.78 -7.37 -13.59
C TRP A 222 0.66 -6.35 -13.72
N VAL A 223 -0.53 -6.77 -14.11
CA VAL A 223 -1.69 -5.89 -14.24
C VAL A 223 -2.09 -5.30 -12.89
N LEU A 224 -2.20 -6.13 -11.85
CA LEU A 224 -2.63 -5.67 -10.53
C LEU A 224 -1.68 -4.62 -9.93
N GLY A 225 -0.39 -4.92 -9.91
CA GLY A 225 0.61 -4.00 -9.35
C GLY A 225 0.85 -2.80 -10.26
N GLY A 226 0.90 -3.00 -11.58
CA GLY A 226 1.07 -1.93 -12.56
C GLY A 226 -0.03 -0.87 -12.48
N LEU A 227 -1.30 -1.30 -12.45
CA LEU A 227 -2.44 -0.39 -12.29
C LEU A 227 -2.41 0.35 -10.96
N THR A 228 -2.05 -0.35 -9.87
CA THR A 228 -2.01 0.25 -8.53
C THR A 228 -0.89 1.29 -8.41
N LEU A 229 0.32 1.00 -8.93
CA LEU A 229 1.45 1.93 -8.93
C LEU A 229 1.19 3.13 -9.85
N THR A 230 0.65 2.89 -11.04
CA THR A 230 0.28 3.95 -11.99
C THR A 230 -0.77 4.88 -11.39
N TRP A 231 -1.81 4.34 -10.78
CA TRP A 231 -2.81 5.12 -10.07
C TRP A 231 -2.19 6.00 -8.96
N ALA A 232 -1.26 5.44 -8.19
CA ALA A 232 -0.58 6.19 -7.13
C ALA A 232 0.28 7.34 -7.69
N ALA A 233 0.96 7.13 -8.83
CA ALA A 233 1.76 8.14 -9.50
C ALA A 233 0.91 9.25 -10.13
N LEU A 234 -0.20 8.91 -10.77
CA LEU A 234 -1.09 9.87 -11.43
C LEU A 234 -1.92 10.71 -10.44
N ARG A 235 -2.21 10.19 -9.27
CA ARG A 235 -3.04 10.88 -8.27
C ARG A 235 -2.55 12.28 -7.85
N PRO A 236 -1.25 12.54 -7.60
CA PRO A 236 -0.76 13.89 -7.34
C PRO A 236 -0.82 14.81 -8.56
N LEU A 237 -0.63 14.27 -9.76
CA LEU A 237 -0.73 15.05 -11.02
C LEU A 237 -2.17 15.51 -11.27
N ALA A 238 -3.14 14.61 -11.14
CA ALA A 238 -4.55 14.95 -11.30
C ALA A 238 -5.00 16.06 -10.32
N ARG A 239 -4.42 16.09 -9.11
CA ARG A 239 -4.68 17.17 -8.15
C ARG A 239 -4.03 18.48 -8.54
N LEU A 240 -2.83 18.44 -9.12
CA LEU A 240 -2.14 19.64 -9.61
C LEU A 240 -2.93 20.29 -10.74
N ILE A 241 -3.33 19.53 -11.74
CA ILE A 241 -4.15 19.99 -12.87
C ILE A 241 -5.48 20.56 -12.37
N GLY A 242 -6.17 19.89 -11.46
CA GLY A 242 -7.44 20.36 -10.89
C GLY A 242 -7.31 21.64 -10.06
N LEU A 243 -6.15 21.91 -9.47
CA LEU A 243 -5.87 23.16 -8.76
C LEU A 243 -5.52 24.29 -9.73
N GLU A 244 -4.83 24.00 -10.83
CA GLU A 244 -4.49 24.98 -11.86
C GLU A 244 -5.74 25.41 -12.64
N ALA A 245 -6.60 24.47 -12.97
CA ALA A 245 -7.89 24.77 -13.61
C ALA A 245 -8.83 25.63 -12.75
N ARG A 246 -8.62 25.69 -11.44
CA ARG A 246 -9.40 26.49 -10.49
C ARG A 246 -8.80 27.87 -10.19
N LYS A 247 -7.58 28.14 -10.64
CA LYS A 247 -7.03 29.48 -10.52
C LYS A 247 -7.84 30.37 -11.50
N PRO A 248 -8.51 31.44 -11.03
CA PRO A 248 -9.13 32.38 -11.93
C PRO A 248 -8.05 32.85 -12.90
N ALA A 249 -8.35 32.88 -14.19
CA ALA A 249 -7.47 33.53 -15.15
C ALA A 249 -7.10 34.86 -14.53
N LEU A 250 -5.81 35.13 -14.33
CA LEU A 250 -5.34 36.41 -13.86
C LEU A 250 -6.03 37.44 -14.73
N ALA A 251 -6.99 38.18 -14.16
CA ALA A 251 -7.62 39.27 -14.86
C ALA A 251 -6.48 40.21 -15.27
N LEU A 252 -6.20 40.24 -16.55
CA LEU A 252 -5.32 41.28 -17.09
C LEU A 252 -5.81 42.62 -16.52
N PRO A 253 -4.91 43.46 -15.99
CA PRO A 253 -5.33 44.74 -15.47
C PRO A 253 -6.18 45.44 -16.51
N ARG A 254 -7.46 45.62 -16.26
CA ARG A 254 -8.31 46.48 -17.04
C ARG A 254 -7.84 47.90 -16.76
N GLY A 255 -7.18 48.47 -17.74
CA GLY A 255 -6.85 49.89 -17.71
C GLY A 255 -5.42 50.18 -18.09
N LEU A 256 -5.09 50.05 -19.36
CA LEU A 256 -4.22 51.04 -19.96
C LEU A 256 -5.13 52.23 -20.25
N PRO A 257 -4.85 53.43 -19.70
CA PRO A 257 -5.57 54.64 -20.15
C PRO A 257 -5.32 54.81 -21.62
N GLU A 258 -6.39 55.03 -22.40
CA GLU A 258 -6.28 55.53 -23.76
C GLU A 258 -5.51 56.85 -23.67
N ALA A 259 -4.21 56.81 -23.97
CA ALA A 259 -3.44 58.01 -24.17
C ALA A 259 -3.93 58.66 -25.45
N GLU A 260 -4.58 59.77 -25.28
CA GLU A 260 -4.78 60.91 -26.13
C GLU A 260 -4.41 60.77 -27.61
N ARG A 261 -5.44 60.96 -28.40
CA ARG A 261 -5.32 61.36 -29.81
C ARG A 261 -4.96 62.85 -29.90
#